data_14b863aa09cb60846e6cac2273c2ba58
#
_entry.id   14b863aa09cb60846e6cac2273c2ba58
#
_cell.length_a   1.000
_cell.length_b   1.000
_cell.length_c   1.000
_cell.angle_alpha   90.00
_cell.angle_beta   90.00
_cell.angle_gamma   90.00
#
_symmetry.space_group_name_H-M   'P 1'
#
loop_
_entity.id
_entity.type
_entity.pdbx_description
1 polymer ?
#
loop_
_entity_poly.entity_id
_entity_poly.type
_entity_poly.pdbx_seq_one_letter_code
_entity_poly.pdbx_strand_id
1 'polypeptide(L)'
;MSKNILIISSSLSGTRHTRKLCDQFAKGATESLNNVEILELRGKKINYCLGCNTCQRNGGTCVYKDDVPEILEKMIKADIIVLASPIYFYSITGQIKTLIDRSYAKFNLLSNKDFYFILSCAAPYEEPYKNDLDIAINSFRGFIKCLPNAKEKSIIIGDNMSSMEIEKTKAYKDAYDLGKSIK
;
A
#
# COMPACT_ATOMS: atom_id res chain seq x y z
N MET A 1 15.21 14.85 -9.34
CA MET A 1 15.91 14.34 -8.13
C MET A 1 15.40 12.93 -7.84
N SER A 2 16.29 12.01 -7.44
CA SER A 2 15.90 10.66 -7.01
C SER A 2 14.90 10.71 -5.85
N LYS A 3 13.85 9.89 -5.89
CA LYS A 3 12.81 9.75 -4.85
C LYS A 3 13.05 8.51 -4.01
N ASN A 4 12.73 8.60 -2.73
CA ASN A 4 12.64 7.44 -1.85
C ASN A 4 11.22 6.88 -1.91
N ILE A 5 11.08 5.67 -2.43
CA ILE A 5 9.80 5.01 -2.66
C ILE A 5 9.69 3.81 -1.72
N LEU A 6 8.66 3.80 -0.87
CA LEU A 6 8.34 2.65 -0.03
C LEU A 6 7.08 1.96 -0.54
N ILE A 7 7.23 0.71 -0.95
CA ILE A 7 6.10 -0.15 -1.35
C ILE A 7 5.77 -1.06 -0.17
N ILE A 8 4.55 -0.94 0.36
CA ILE A 8 4.06 -1.76 1.48
C ILE A 8 3.08 -2.79 0.92
N SER A 9 3.50 -4.05 0.90
CA SER A 9 2.70 -5.16 0.37
C SER A 9 2.11 -6.01 1.49
N SER A 10 0.79 -6.17 1.47
CA SER A 10 0.04 -7.05 2.37
C SER A 10 -0.38 -8.38 1.72
N SER A 11 0.28 -8.78 0.64
CA SER A 11 0.01 -10.06 -0.03
C SER A 11 0.44 -11.24 0.84
N LEU A 12 -0.52 -12.07 1.25
CA LEU A 12 -0.28 -13.26 2.09
C LEU A 12 -0.33 -14.57 1.29
N SER A 13 -0.96 -14.55 0.10
CA SER A 13 -1.20 -15.74 -0.69
C SER A 13 0.07 -16.30 -1.35
N GLY A 14 0.06 -17.62 -1.64
CA GLY A 14 1.13 -18.27 -2.38
C GLY A 14 1.26 -17.82 -3.83
N THR A 15 0.16 -17.40 -4.47
CA THR A 15 0.14 -16.88 -5.86
C THR A 15 0.82 -15.54 -5.99
N ARG A 16 0.78 -14.73 -4.93
CA ARG A 16 1.50 -13.45 -4.82
C ARG A 16 1.20 -12.44 -5.94
N HIS A 17 -0.01 -12.43 -6.51
CA HIS A 17 -0.36 -11.53 -7.63
C HIS A 17 -0.06 -10.06 -7.29
N THR A 18 -0.57 -9.56 -6.16
CA THR A 18 -0.26 -8.19 -5.69
C THR A 18 1.25 -7.95 -5.59
N ARG A 19 2.02 -8.92 -5.04
CA ARG A 19 3.47 -8.78 -4.91
C ARG A 19 4.17 -8.71 -6.26
N LYS A 20 3.76 -9.50 -7.25
CA LYS A 20 4.31 -9.46 -8.61
C LYS A 20 4.07 -8.10 -9.28
N LEU A 21 2.92 -7.46 -9.04
CA LEU A 21 2.67 -6.08 -9.48
C LEU A 21 3.60 -5.08 -8.78
N CYS A 22 3.82 -5.25 -7.47
CA CYS A 22 4.80 -4.44 -6.73
C CYS A 22 6.22 -4.59 -7.27
N ASP A 23 6.62 -5.82 -7.63
CA ASP A 23 7.94 -6.09 -8.22
C ASP A 23 8.11 -5.38 -9.57
N GLN A 24 7.06 -5.33 -10.41
CA GLN A 24 7.09 -4.60 -11.68
C GLN A 24 7.16 -3.09 -11.48
N PHE A 25 6.35 -2.55 -10.58
CA PHE A 25 6.42 -1.12 -10.23
C PHE A 25 7.82 -0.76 -9.71
N ALA A 26 8.38 -1.56 -8.80
CA ALA A 26 9.71 -1.35 -8.25
C ALA A 26 10.79 -1.39 -9.35
N LYS A 27 10.70 -2.37 -10.27
CA LYS A 27 11.62 -2.48 -11.39
C LYS A 27 11.62 -1.20 -12.24
N GLY A 28 10.44 -0.73 -12.68
CA GLY A 28 10.32 0.49 -13.46
C GLY A 28 10.86 1.72 -12.73
N ALA A 29 10.52 1.87 -11.45
CA ALA A 29 10.95 3.00 -10.63
C ALA A 29 12.48 2.99 -10.39
N THR A 30 13.09 1.83 -10.19
CA THR A 30 14.55 1.69 -10.03
C THR A 30 15.27 2.02 -11.34
N GLU A 31 14.75 1.60 -12.49
CA GLU A 31 15.32 1.96 -13.81
C GLU A 31 15.24 3.47 -14.09
N SER A 32 14.33 4.19 -13.40
CA SER A 32 14.25 5.65 -13.41
C SER A 32 15.09 6.32 -12.31
N LEU A 33 16.07 5.59 -11.76
CA LEU A 33 17.05 6.05 -10.79
C LEU A 33 16.43 6.46 -9.42
N ASN A 34 15.26 5.95 -9.06
CA ASN A 34 14.70 6.12 -7.74
C ASN A 34 15.23 5.05 -6.77
N ASN A 35 15.22 5.39 -5.48
CA ASN A 35 15.56 4.47 -4.40
C ASN A 35 14.29 3.76 -3.93
N VAL A 36 14.18 2.44 -4.16
CA VAL A 36 12.95 1.68 -3.92
C VAL A 36 13.16 0.59 -2.88
N GLU A 37 12.31 0.59 -1.87
CA GLU A 37 12.22 -0.49 -0.89
C GLU A 37 10.84 -1.16 -0.98
N ILE A 38 10.80 -2.50 -1.00
CA ILE A 38 9.56 -3.27 -0.85
C ILE A 38 9.54 -3.90 0.55
N LEU A 39 8.55 -3.49 1.34
CA LEU A 39 8.29 -4.02 2.66
C LEU A 39 7.06 -4.93 2.61
N GLU A 40 7.25 -6.21 2.90
CA GLU A 40 6.15 -7.16 3.04
C GLU A 40 5.64 -7.19 4.49
N LEU A 41 4.32 -7.08 4.65
CA LEU A 41 3.67 -7.25 5.97
C LEU A 41 3.56 -8.72 6.37
N ARG A 42 3.79 -9.64 5.43
CA ARG A 42 3.85 -11.08 5.70
C ARG A 42 4.99 -11.36 6.68
N GLY A 43 4.65 -12.04 7.77
CA GLY A 43 5.61 -12.38 8.83
C GLY A 43 5.94 -11.23 9.81
N LYS A 44 5.41 -10.03 9.57
CA LYS A 44 5.55 -8.93 10.52
C LYS A 44 4.59 -9.08 11.70
N LYS A 45 5.08 -8.77 12.88
CA LYS A 45 4.26 -8.72 14.10
C LYS A 45 3.60 -7.35 14.19
N ILE A 46 2.30 -7.30 13.94
CA ILE A 46 1.51 -6.07 13.93
C ILE A 46 0.28 -6.29 14.82
N ASN A 47 0.29 -5.75 16.04
CA ASN A 47 -0.86 -5.84 16.95
C ASN A 47 -1.91 -4.79 16.60
N TYR A 48 -3.18 -5.10 16.84
CA TYR A 48 -4.30 -4.17 16.63
C TYR A 48 -4.20 -2.93 17.51
N CYS A 49 -4.64 -1.78 17.01
CA CYS A 49 -4.71 -0.56 17.79
C CYS A 49 -5.72 -0.73 18.94
N LEU A 50 -5.32 -0.39 20.16
CA LEU A 50 -6.21 -0.42 21.35
C LEU A 50 -7.06 0.83 21.50
N GLY A 51 -6.85 1.89 20.69
CA GLY A 51 -7.54 3.17 20.88
C GLY A 51 -7.19 3.89 22.18
N CYS A 52 -6.11 3.50 22.87
CA CYS A 52 -5.77 4.01 24.21
C CYS A 52 -5.20 5.43 24.23
N ASN A 53 -4.95 6.04 23.09
CA ASN A 53 -4.39 7.39 22.90
C ASN A 53 -3.04 7.67 23.63
N THR A 54 -2.35 6.65 24.12
CA THR A 54 -1.04 6.84 24.78
C THR A 54 -0.03 7.45 23.85
N CYS A 55 0.01 7.04 22.57
CA CYS A 55 0.91 7.61 21.58
C CYS A 55 0.74 9.11 21.39
N GLN A 56 -0.47 9.67 21.52
CA GLN A 56 -0.71 11.10 21.38
C GLN A 56 -0.20 11.90 22.61
N ARG A 57 -0.04 11.25 23.76
CA ARG A 57 0.43 11.89 24.98
C ARG A 57 1.94 11.78 25.19
N ASN A 58 2.62 10.90 24.46
CA ASN A 58 4.06 10.61 24.68
C ASN A 58 4.92 10.78 23.40
N GLY A 59 4.55 11.69 22.52
CA GLY A 59 5.36 12.01 21.33
C GLY A 59 5.34 10.95 20.23
N GLY A 60 4.27 10.15 20.15
CA GLY A 60 4.07 9.20 19.06
C GLY A 60 4.61 7.78 19.34
N THR A 61 4.96 7.47 20.59
CA THR A 61 5.41 6.12 20.95
C THR A 61 4.22 5.24 21.34
N CYS A 62 4.06 4.11 20.64
CA CYS A 62 2.99 3.16 20.95
C CYS A 62 3.36 2.29 22.15
N VAL A 63 2.32 1.80 22.88
CA VAL A 63 2.50 0.85 23.99
C VAL A 63 2.98 -0.52 23.53
N TYR A 64 2.72 -0.88 22.27
CA TYR A 64 3.18 -2.14 21.70
C TYR A 64 4.64 -2.06 21.28
N LYS A 65 5.39 -3.12 21.60
CA LYS A 65 6.75 -3.39 21.11
C LYS A 65 6.66 -4.45 20.00
N ASP A 66 6.37 -4.01 18.80
CA ASP A 66 6.22 -4.83 17.60
C ASP A 66 6.91 -4.17 16.39
N ASP A 67 6.68 -4.66 15.17
CA ASP A 67 7.36 -4.14 13.97
C ASP A 67 6.81 -2.78 13.48
N VAL A 68 5.68 -2.30 14.01
CA VAL A 68 5.03 -1.08 13.52
C VAL A 68 5.89 0.17 13.66
N PRO A 69 6.59 0.43 14.77
CA PRO A 69 7.46 1.62 14.88
C PRO A 69 8.48 1.72 13.75
N GLU A 70 9.17 0.61 13.42
CA GLU A 70 10.13 0.58 12.31
C GLU A 70 9.48 0.87 10.96
N ILE A 71 8.30 0.28 10.72
CA ILE A 71 7.53 0.51 9.48
C ILE A 71 7.15 1.99 9.36
N LEU A 72 6.69 2.61 10.45
CA LEU A 72 6.31 4.03 10.43
C LEU A 72 7.51 4.95 10.18
N GLU A 73 8.69 4.64 10.71
CA GLU A 73 9.91 5.40 10.41
C GLU A 73 10.29 5.32 8.92
N LYS A 74 10.12 4.16 8.27
CA LYS A 74 10.30 4.02 6.83
C LYS A 74 9.26 4.82 6.05
N MET A 75 7.99 4.78 6.46
CA MET A 75 6.92 5.59 5.87
C MET A 75 7.22 7.09 5.96
N ILE A 76 7.75 7.56 7.10
CA ILE A 76 8.11 8.98 7.31
C ILE A 76 9.23 9.40 6.35
N LYS A 77 10.24 8.56 6.15
CA LYS A 77 11.40 8.86 5.29
C LYS A 77 11.10 8.80 3.79
N ALA A 78 10.05 8.10 3.39
CA ALA A 78 9.67 7.98 2.00
C ALA A 78 9.07 9.30 1.45
N ASP A 79 9.39 9.64 0.20
CA ASP A 79 8.70 10.69 -0.57
C ASP A 79 7.40 10.16 -1.16
N ILE A 80 7.42 8.89 -1.56
CA ILE A 80 6.31 8.18 -2.19
C ILE A 80 6.01 6.91 -1.41
N ILE A 81 4.72 6.68 -1.15
CA ILE A 81 4.23 5.46 -0.51
C ILE A 81 3.30 4.72 -1.48
N VAL A 82 3.61 3.46 -1.74
CA VAL A 82 2.73 2.55 -2.49
C VAL A 82 2.05 1.61 -1.51
N LEU A 83 0.73 1.70 -1.40
CA LEU A 83 -0.06 0.78 -0.57
C LEU A 83 -0.59 -0.35 -1.46
N ALA A 84 -0.20 -1.58 -1.14
CA ALA A 84 -0.54 -2.73 -1.96
C ALA A 84 -1.27 -3.82 -1.17
N SER A 85 -2.46 -4.25 -1.67
CA SER A 85 -3.31 -5.24 -1.02
C SER A 85 -4.05 -6.11 -2.03
N PRO A 86 -4.17 -7.42 -1.82
CA PRO A 86 -5.26 -8.18 -2.43
C PRO A 86 -6.59 -7.69 -1.85
N ILE A 87 -7.66 -7.82 -2.64
CA ILE A 87 -9.02 -7.51 -2.21
C ILE A 87 -9.65 -8.81 -1.66
N TYR A 88 -9.97 -8.80 -0.38
CA TYR A 88 -10.68 -9.89 0.29
C TYR A 88 -12.02 -9.36 0.83
N PHE A 89 -13.12 -10.03 0.44
CA PHE A 89 -14.48 -9.58 0.82
C PHE A 89 -14.69 -8.09 0.55
N TYR A 90 -14.33 -7.66 -0.68
CA TYR A 90 -14.45 -6.27 -1.15
C TYR A 90 -13.66 -5.23 -0.34
N SER A 91 -12.70 -5.65 0.46
CA SER A 91 -11.89 -4.75 1.29
C SER A 91 -10.39 -5.05 1.20
N ILE A 92 -9.60 -4.14 1.74
CA ILE A 92 -8.16 -4.36 1.93
C ILE A 92 -7.93 -5.39 3.04
N THR A 93 -6.74 -6.02 3.05
CA THR A 93 -6.42 -7.02 4.09
C THR A 93 -6.36 -6.42 5.48
N GLY A 94 -6.66 -7.23 6.50
CA GLY A 94 -6.61 -6.82 7.91
C GLY A 94 -5.22 -6.33 8.32
N GLN A 95 -4.13 -6.88 7.76
CA GLN A 95 -2.76 -6.49 8.09
C GLN A 95 -2.48 -5.04 7.71
N ILE A 96 -2.80 -4.64 6.48
CA ILE A 96 -2.56 -3.26 6.05
C ILE A 96 -3.53 -2.29 6.73
N LYS A 97 -4.79 -2.72 6.99
CA LYS A 97 -5.73 -1.90 7.76
C LYS A 97 -5.24 -1.69 9.19
N THR A 98 -4.68 -2.72 9.82
CA THR A 98 -4.08 -2.60 11.16
C THR A 98 -2.89 -1.63 11.15
N LEU A 99 -2.03 -1.68 10.13
CA LEU A 99 -0.93 -0.72 9.98
C LEU A 99 -1.46 0.71 9.83
N ILE A 100 -2.52 0.91 9.03
CA ILE A 100 -3.19 2.21 8.87
C ILE A 100 -3.70 2.71 10.23
N ASP A 101 -4.40 1.89 11.00
CA ASP A 101 -4.90 2.28 12.33
C ASP A 101 -3.76 2.61 13.30
N ARG A 102 -2.66 1.86 13.22
CA ARG A 102 -1.47 2.07 14.04
C ARG A 102 -0.65 3.28 13.61
N SER A 103 -0.80 3.77 12.36
CA SER A 103 -0.15 4.98 11.89
C SER A 103 -0.64 6.25 12.60
N TYR A 104 -1.77 6.17 13.31
CA TYR A 104 -2.25 7.25 14.19
C TYR A 104 -1.18 7.78 15.14
N ALA A 105 -0.22 6.95 15.54
CA ALA A 105 0.90 7.35 16.39
C ALA A 105 1.78 8.46 15.77
N LYS A 106 1.88 8.50 14.45
CA LYS A 106 2.80 9.40 13.70
C LYS A 106 2.11 10.06 12.48
N PHE A 107 0.77 10.09 12.42
CA PHE A 107 0.05 10.49 11.21
C PHE A 107 0.42 11.88 10.71
N ASN A 108 0.68 12.84 11.60
CA ASN A 108 1.12 14.19 11.23
C ASN A 108 2.45 14.23 10.45
N LEU A 109 3.30 13.19 10.62
CA LEU A 109 4.58 13.07 9.92
C LEU A 109 4.46 12.37 8.56
N LEU A 110 3.26 11.89 8.21
CA LEU A 110 2.95 11.27 6.92
C LEU A 110 2.35 12.27 5.91
N SER A 111 2.45 13.56 6.18
CA SER A 111 1.98 14.65 5.31
C SER A 111 2.87 14.84 4.08
N ASN A 112 2.35 15.57 3.08
CA ASN A 112 3.08 16.02 1.88
C ASN A 112 3.68 14.86 1.05
N LYS A 113 3.01 13.70 1.02
CA LYS A 113 3.49 12.51 0.29
C LYS A 113 2.59 12.18 -0.89
N ASP A 114 3.22 11.63 -1.93
CA ASP A 114 2.49 11.05 -3.05
C ASP A 114 2.18 9.57 -2.75
N PHE A 115 0.92 9.17 -2.99
CA PHE A 115 0.45 7.82 -2.77
C PHE A 115 0.04 7.16 -4.09
N TYR A 116 0.42 5.89 -4.23
CA TYR A 116 -0.02 4.99 -5.29
C TYR A 116 -0.70 3.78 -4.65
N PHE A 117 -1.68 3.20 -5.35
CA PHE A 117 -2.35 2.00 -4.89
C PHE A 117 -2.14 0.86 -5.88
N ILE A 118 -1.85 -0.32 -5.37
CA ILE A 118 -1.77 -1.56 -6.14
C ILE A 118 -2.70 -2.57 -5.50
N LEU A 119 -3.75 -2.98 -6.24
CA LEU A 119 -4.70 -3.97 -5.75
C LEU A 119 -4.76 -5.16 -6.70
N SER A 120 -5.12 -6.32 -6.17
CA SER A 120 -5.47 -7.49 -7.00
C SER A 120 -6.74 -8.13 -6.50
N CYS A 121 -7.59 -8.60 -7.43
CA CYS A 121 -8.87 -9.24 -7.12
C CYS A 121 -9.15 -10.43 -8.04
N ALA A 122 -10.00 -11.34 -7.56
CA ALA A 122 -10.41 -12.53 -8.30
C ALA A 122 -11.40 -12.18 -9.42
N ALA A 123 -12.34 -11.27 -9.14
CA ALA A 123 -13.36 -10.83 -10.08
C ALA A 123 -12.81 -9.79 -11.08
N PRO A 124 -13.45 -9.64 -12.26
CA PRO A 124 -13.13 -8.55 -13.19
C PRO A 124 -13.49 -7.18 -12.58
N TYR A 125 -12.68 -6.15 -12.88
CA TYR A 125 -12.93 -4.78 -12.43
C TYR A 125 -13.86 -4.05 -13.42
N GLU A 126 -15.08 -4.58 -13.55
CA GLU A 126 -16.16 -4.05 -14.39
C GLU A 126 -17.52 -4.34 -13.73
N GLU A 127 -18.60 -3.79 -14.29
CA GLU A 127 -19.94 -4.08 -13.79
C GLU A 127 -20.28 -5.58 -13.93
N PRO A 128 -20.98 -6.21 -12.94
CA PRO A 128 -21.58 -5.55 -11.76
C PRO A 128 -20.64 -5.39 -10.56
N TYR A 129 -19.39 -5.85 -10.63
CA TYR A 129 -18.47 -5.95 -9.46
C TYR A 129 -17.72 -4.67 -9.16
N LYS A 130 -17.65 -3.74 -10.10
CA LYS A 130 -16.80 -2.55 -10.00
C LYS A 130 -17.09 -1.72 -8.75
N ASN A 131 -18.36 -1.42 -8.50
CA ASN A 131 -18.76 -0.59 -7.36
C ASN A 131 -18.40 -1.26 -6.01
N ASP A 132 -18.50 -2.58 -5.91
CA ASP A 132 -18.14 -3.31 -4.71
C ASP A 132 -16.61 -3.36 -4.52
N LEU A 133 -15.86 -3.53 -5.60
CA LEU A 133 -14.38 -3.50 -5.56
C LEU A 133 -13.84 -2.11 -5.21
N ASP A 134 -14.56 -1.03 -5.57
CA ASP A 134 -14.22 0.34 -5.19
C ASP A 134 -14.22 0.56 -3.66
N ILE A 135 -14.88 -0.27 -2.88
CA ILE A 135 -14.84 -0.23 -1.40
C ILE A 135 -13.40 -0.40 -0.90
N ALA A 136 -12.64 -1.32 -1.48
CA ALA A 136 -11.24 -1.51 -1.12
C ALA A 136 -10.38 -0.28 -1.45
N ILE A 137 -10.59 0.32 -2.63
CA ILE A 137 -9.89 1.54 -3.03
C ILE A 137 -10.24 2.69 -2.08
N ASN A 138 -11.51 2.83 -1.75
CA ASN A 138 -12.01 3.89 -0.86
C ASN A 138 -11.49 3.73 0.58
N SER A 139 -11.11 2.51 1.00
CA SER A 139 -10.43 2.29 2.28
C SER A 139 -9.05 2.98 2.31
N PHE A 140 -8.28 2.93 1.24
CA PHE A 140 -7.02 3.67 1.12
C PHE A 140 -7.26 5.17 0.99
N ARG A 141 -8.24 5.58 0.18
CA ARG A 141 -8.62 7.00 0.03
C ARG A 141 -9.05 7.62 1.36
N GLY A 142 -9.80 6.89 2.18
CA GLY A 142 -10.18 7.34 3.52
C GLY A 142 -8.97 7.62 4.39
N PHE A 143 -7.93 6.79 4.32
CA PHE A 143 -6.68 7.01 5.04
C PHE A 143 -5.95 8.27 4.57
N ILE A 144 -5.69 8.41 3.28
CA ILE A 144 -4.90 9.56 2.79
C ILE A 144 -5.64 10.89 2.94
N LYS A 145 -6.98 10.91 2.95
CA LYS A 145 -7.77 12.11 3.25
C LYS A 145 -7.52 12.67 4.65
N CYS A 146 -7.08 11.84 5.59
CA CYS A 146 -6.72 12.27 6.95
C CYS A 146 -5.29 12.84 7.02
N LEU A 147 -4.50 12.72 5.95
CA LEU A 147 -3.10 13.14 5.91
C LEU A 147 -2.96 14.50 5.19
N PRO A 148 -2.41 15.55 5.84
CA PRO A 148 -2.28 16.85 5.22
C PRO A 148 -1.45 16.80 3.93
N ASN A 149 -2.01 17.35 2.85
CA ASN A 149 -1.37 17.44 1.52
C ASN A 149 -0.92 16.10 0.92
N ALA A 150 -1.46 14.96 1.38
CA ALA A 150 -1.27 13.67 0.72
C ALA A 150 -2.03 13.65 -0.60
N LYS A 151 -1.43 13.06 -1.65
CA LYS A 151 -2.00 13.05 -2.99
C LYS A 151 -2.07 11.63 -3.54
N GLU A 152 -3.26 11.18 -3.92
CA GLU A 152 -3.41 9.99 -4.77
C GLU A 152 -2.89 10.34 -6.17
N LYS A 153 -1.95 9.56 -6.68
CA LYS A 153 -1.34 9.77 -8.01
C LYS A 153 -1.90 8.80 -9.04
N SER A 154 -1.98 7.52 -8.70
CA SER A 154 -2.52 6.50 -9.60
C SER A 154 -2.86 5.21 -8.86
N ILE A 155 -3.64 4.37 -9.54
CA ILE A 155 -4.07 3.05 -9.06
C ILE A 155 -3.79 2.01 -10.14
N ILE A 156 -3.24 0.87 -9.73
CA ILE A 156 -3.13 -0.34 -10.55
C ILE A 156 -4.05 -1.40 -9.96
N ILE A 157 -4.87 -1.99 -10.80
CA ILE A 157 -5.77 -3.09 -10.42
C ILE A 157 -5.48 -4.30 -11.30
N GLY A 158 -4.92 -5.34 -10.70
CA GLY A 158 -4.80 -6.68 -11.30
C GLY A 158 -6.07 -7.46 -11.01
N ASP A 159 -6.97 -7.43 -11.95
CA ASP A 159 -8.28 -8.08 -11.85
C ASP A 159 -8.32 -9.45 -12.53
N ASN A 160 -9.44 -10.15 -12.36
CA ASN A 160 -9.70 -11.47 -12.99
C ASN A 160 -8.68 -12.55 -12.63
N MET A 161 -8.09 -12.49 -11.44
CA MET A 161 -6.99 -13.38 -11.00
C MET A 161 -7.42 -14.80 -10.67
N SER A 162 -8.71 -15.11 -10.73
CA SER A 162 -9.19 -16.49 -10.65
C SER A 162 -8.94 -17.30 -11.93
N SER A 163 -8.77 -16.62 -13.07
CA SER A 163 -8.70 -17.24 -14.39
C SER A 163 -7.46 -16.83 -15.21
N MET A 164 -6.70 -15.84 -14.77
CA MET A 164 -5.55 -15.29 -15.52
C MET A 164 -4.26 -15.33 -14.72
N GLU A 165 -3.16 -15.55 -15.43
CA GLU A 165 -1.82 -15.29 -14.90
C GLU A 165 -1.54 -13.80 -14.93
N ILE A 166 -1.13 -13.23 -13.79
CA ILE A 166 -0.91 -11.79 -13.65
C ILE A 166 0.07 -11.24 -14.69
N GLU A 167 1.07 -12.02 -15.06
CA GLU A 167 2.11 -11.66 -16.00
C GLU A 167 1.58 -11.41 -17.44
N LYS A 168 0.41 -11.98 -17.75
CA LYS A 168 -0.26 -11.83 -19.04
C LYS A 168 -1.25 -10.66 -19.07
N THR A 169 -1.43 -9.97 -17.94
CA THR A 169 -2.41 -8.89 -17.82
C THR A 169 -1.82 -7.53 -18.21
N LYS A 170 -2.73 -6.64 -18.61
CA LYS A 170 -2.37 -5.22 -18.84
C LYS A 170 -1.82 -4.60 -17.55
N ALA A 171 -2.39 -4.92 -16.39
CA ALA A 171 -1.97 -4.39 -15.10
C ALA A 171 -0.49 -4.66 -14.78
N TYR A 172 0.04 -5.80 -15.25
CA TYR A 172 1.46 -6.14 -15.05
C TYR A 172 2.39 -5.19 -15.80
N LYS A 173 2.04 -4.86 -17.06
CA LYS A 173 2.76 -3.87 -17.84
C LYS A 173 2.56 -2.45 -17.29
N ASP A 174 1.32 -2.09 -16.98
CA ASP A 174 0.98 -0.77 -16.46
C ASP A 174 1.73 -0.48 -15.13
N ALA A 175 1.94 -1.49 -14.28
CA ALA A 175 2.70 -1.35 -13.05
C ALA A 175 4.18 -0.96 -13.34
N TYR A 176 4.81 -1.62 -14.31
CA TYR A 176 6.16 -1.26 -14.73
C TYR A 176 6.23 0.15 -15.34
N ASP A 177 5.33 0.45 -16.28
CA ASP A 177 5.31 1.74 -16.99
C ASP A 177 5.04 2.89 -16.01
N LEU A 178 4.15 2.68 -15.02
CA LEU A 178 3.87 3.66 -13.97
C LEU A 178 5.09 3.89 -13.08
N GLY A 179 5.75 2.84 -12.61
CA GLY A 179 6.99 2.98 -11.84
C GLY A 179 8.07 3.74 -12.62
N LYS A 180 8.23 3.42 -13.90
CA LYS A 180 9.20 4.06 -14.79
C LYS A 180 8.90 5.54 -15.08
N SER A 181 7.66 5.96 -14.95
CA SER A 181 7.25 7.36 -15.14
C SER A 181 7.63 8.30 -13.99
N ILE A 182 8.05 7.77 -12.85
CA ILE A 182 8.40 8.55 -11.65
C ILE A 182 9.78 9.19 -11.84
N LYS A 183 9.80 10.53 -11.79
CA LYS A 183 11.01 11.37 -11.95
C LYS A 183 11.30 12.19 -10.70
#